data_6325e12b1e9d3b63bbadcf64f1d17516
#
_entry.id   6325e12b1e9d3b63bbadcf64f1d17516
#
_cell.length_a   1.000
_cell.length_b   1.000
_cell.length_c   1.000
_cell.angle_alpha   90.00
_cell.angle_beta   90.00
_cell.angle_gamma   90.00
#
_symmetry.space_group_name_H-M   'P 1'
#
loop_
_entity.id
_entity.type
_entity.pdbx_description
1 polymer ?
#
loop_
_entity_poly.entity_id
_entity_poly.type
_entity_poly.pdbx_seq_one_letter_code
_entity_poly.pdbx_strand_id
1 'polypeptide(L)'
;GSEMCIRDRVNTGSRTTVDVANGRKIEHADCAACGQCVTHCPVGALREKDDIGKVLAALNDPETITVVQVAPAVRTAWGEDLGMPGDVATEKRLASVLRHIGFDYVFDTNFSADLTIMEEGNEFIERLKNPDKSRLPMFTSCCPGWVRFVKSQYPEFVDNLSTAKSPQQMFGAVVKSYFAKKADIDPSRICSVSIMPCTAKKAEAAYDNMSSAGYGQDVDYVLTTREFARLVSCLLYTSPS
;
A
#
# COMPACT_ATOMS: atom_id res chain seq x y z
N GLY A 1 -21.57 8.06 19.95
CA GLY A 1 -20.49 8.01 18.97
C GLY A 1 -20.25 9.38 18.37
N SER A 2 -19.03 9.73 18.07
CA SER A 2 -18.77 10.94 17.31
C SER A 2 -19.30 10.76 15.88
N GLU A 3 -19.83 11.79 15.26
CA GLU A 3 -20.30 11.82 13.87
C GLU A 3 -19.22 11.41 12.85
N MET A 4 -17.97 11.27 13.31
CA MET A 4 -16.81 10.83 12.54
C MET A 4 -16.54 9.31 12.60
N CYS A 5 -17.35 8.52 13.32
CA CYS A 5 -17.20 7.06 13.34
C CYS A 5 -17.94 6.43 12.16
N ILE A 6 -17.19 6.01 11.15
CA ILE A 6 -17.71 5.25 9.99
C ILE A 6 -18.20 3.86 10.43
N ARG A 7 -17.70 3.36 11.55
CA ARG A 7 -18.16 2.13 12.21
C ARG A 7 -18.86 2.50 13.51
N ASP A 8 -20.07 2.02 13.67
CA ASP A 8 -20.90 2.27 14.83
C ASP A 8 -21.49 0.95 15.38
N ARG A 9 -22.06 1.02 16.57
CA ARG A 9 -22.88 -0.07 17.10
C ARG A 9 -24.16 -0.16 16.27
N VAL A 10 -24.33 -1.28 15.60
CA VAL A 10 -25.57 -1.62 14.89
C VAL A 10 -26.29 -2.74 15.62
N ASN A 11 -27.63 -2.70 15.60
CA ASN A 11 -28.52 -3.57 16.32
C ASN A 11 -28.51 -3.34 17.86
N THR A 12 -29.28 -4.16 18.61
CA THR A 12 -29.45 -4.06 20.05
C THR A 12 -29.39 -5.44 20.72
N GLY A 13 -29.11 -5.45 22.03
CA GLY A 13 -29.03 -6.66 22.81
C GLY A 13 -27.90 -7.61 22.37
N SER A 14 -28.19 -8.90 22.36
CA SER A 14 -27.22 -9.95 21.97
C SER A 14 -26.82 -9.89 20.49
N ARG A 15 -27.50 -9.12 19.66
CA ARG A 15 -27.20 -8.92 18.23
C ARG A 15 -26.38 -7.67 17.97
N THR A 16 -25.96 -6.96 19.02
CA THR A 16 -25.11 -5.77 18.86
C THR A 16 -23.80 -6.15 18.19
N THR A 17 -23.49 -5.52 17.08
CA THR A 17 -22.22 -5.64 16.37
C THR A 17 -21.63 -4.25 16.10
N VAL A 18 -20.37 -4.19 15.72
CA VAL A 18 -19.72 -2.98 15.22
C VAL A 18 -19.56 -3.12 13.72
N ASP A 19 -20.29 -2.30 12.96
CA ASP A 19 -20.29 -2.38 11.50
C ASP A 19 -20.51 -0.99 10.89
N VAL A 20 -20.48 -0.92 9.56
CA VAL A 20 -20.82 0.29 8.82
C VAL A 20 -22.33 0.51 8.87
N ALA A 21 -22.74 1.75 9.11
CA ALA A 21 -24.15 2.13 9.18
C ALA A 21 -24.92 1.67 7.93
N ASN A 22 -26.17 1.23 8.14
CA ASN A 22 -27.09 0.79 7.08
C ASN A 22 -26.62 -0.46 6.30
N GLY A 23 -25.76 -1.31 6.85
CA GLY A 23 -25.28 -2.53 6.20
C GLY A 23 -24.48 -2.30 4.92
N ARG A 24 -23.98 -1.08 4.71
CA ARG A 24 -23.12 -0.76 3.55
C ARG A 24 -21.77 -1.43 3.68
N LYS A 25 -21.18 -1.79 2.55
CA LYS A 25 -19.77 -2.19 2.52
C LYS A 25 -18.88 -0.98 2.84
N ILE A 26 -17.77 -1.22 3.55
CA ILE A 26 -16.84 -0.16 3.95
C ILE A 26 -16.21 0.57 2.75
N GLU A 27 -16.13 -0.07 1.61
CA GLU A 27 -15.67 0.52 0.34
C GLU A 27 -16.58 1.64 -0.18
N HIS A 28 -17.88 1.58 0.17
CA HIS A 28 -18.89 2.57 -0.18
C HIS A 28 -19.17 3.58 0.94
N ALA A 29 -18.40 3.52 2.02
CA ALA A 29 -18.47 4.49 3.11
C ALA A 29 -17.35 5.54 2.96
N ASP A 30 -17.53 6.70 3.61
CA ASP A 30 -16.52 7.76 3.64
C ASP A 30 -15.30 7.40 4.49
N CYS A 31 -14.79 6.19 4.28
CA CYS A 31 -13.69 5.63 5.03
C CYS A 31 -12.36 5.98 4.37
N ALA A 32 -11.46 6.64 5.11
CA ALA A 32 -10.10 6.93 4.65
C ALA A 32 -9.20 5.67 4.55
N ALA A 33 -9.70 4.49 4.94
CA ALA A 33 -8.96 3.23 5.00
C ALA A 33 -7.66 3.31 5.86
N CYS A 34 -7.63 4.18 6.85
CA CYS A 34 -6.44 4.45 7.68
C CYS A 34 -6.05 3.30 8.63
N GLY A 35 -6.92 2.33 8.87
CA GLY A 35 -6.64 1.18 9.74
C GLY A 35 -6.75 1.46 11.25
N GLN A 36 -7.12 2.65 11.70
CA GLN A 36 -7.21 2.98 13.12
C GLN A 36 -8.19 2.07 13.89
N CYS A 37 -9.29 1.68 13.26
CA CYS A 37 -10.23 0.72 13.84
C CYS A 37 -9.61 -0.66 14.08
N VAL A 38 -8.65 -1.07 13.26
CA VAL A 38 -7.91 -2.34 13.42
C VAL A 38 -6.97 -2.24 14.61
N THR A 39 -6.21 -1.14 14.72
CA THR A 39 -5.23 -0.94 15.81
C THR A 39 -5.89 -0.76 17.17
N HIS A 40 -7.11 -0.19 17.22
CA HIS A 40 -7.83 0.09 18.46
C HIS A 40 -8.87 -0.99 18.81
N CYS A 41 -8.97 -2.07 18.06
CA CYS A 41 -9.88 -3.16 18.36
C CYS A 41 -9.37 -3.99 19.56
N PRO A 42 -10.00 -3.92 20.75
CA PRO A 42 -9.46 -4.55 21.97
C PRO A 42 -9.48 -6.08 21.91
N VAL A 43 -10.28 -6.65 21.04
CA VAL A 43 -10.46 -8.11 20.89
C VAL A 43 -9.85 -8.65 19.59
N GLY A 44 -9.17 -7.81 18.79
CA GLY A 44 -8.54 -8.23 17.53
C GLY A 44 -9.52 -8.77 16.47
N ALA A 45 -10.83 -8.44 16.59
CA ALA A 45 -11.84 -8.90 15.65
C ALA A 45 -11.77 -8.19 14.28
N LEU A 46 -11.23 -6.97 14.26
CA LEU A 46 -11.06 -6.20 13.04
C LEU A 46 -9.65 -6.44 12.50
N ARG A 47 -9.59 -6.84 11.25
CA ARG A 47 -8.33 -7.14 10.57
C ARG A 47 -8.32 -6.48 9.19
N GLU A 48 -7.12 -6.22 8.69
CA GLU A 48 -6.90 -5.91 7.28
C GLU A 48 -7.25 -7.12 6.40
N LYS A 49 -7.52 -6.85 5.11
CA LYS A 49 -7.62 -7.91 4.11
C LYS A 49 -6.27 -8.64 4.03
N ASP A 50 -6.27 -9.92 4.24
CA ASP A 50 -5.05 -10.75 4.22
C ASP A 50 -4.70 -11.13 2.77
N ASP A 51 -3.52 -10.75 2.32
CA ASP A 51 -2.98 -11.09 1.00
C ASP A 51 -1.79 -12.07 1.08
N ILE A 52 -1.40 -12.55 2.29
CA ILE A 52 -0.26 -13.47 2.47
C ILE A 52 -0.42 -14.73 1.62
N GLY A 53 -1.60 -15.37 1.65
CA GLY A 53 -1.85 -16.60 0.90
C GLY A 53 -1.67 -16.41 -0.62
N LYS A 54 -2.04 -15.24 -1.15
CA LYS A 54 -1.88 -14.93 -2.57
C LYS A 54 -0.42 -14.68 -2.94
N VAL A 55 0.32 -13.98 -2.07
CA VAL A 55 1.76 -13.76 -2.25
C VAL A 55 2.50 -15.09 -2.19
N LEU A 56 2.19 -15.96 -1.24
CA LEU A 56 2.77 -17.32 -1.19
C LEU A 56 2.46 -18.15 -2.44
N ALA A 57 1.25 -18.04 -2.97
CA ALA A 57 0.90 -18.72 -4.21
C ALA A 57 1.75 -18.21 -5.40
N ALA A 58 1.94 -16.89 -5.50
CA ALA A 58 2.80 -16.31 -6.54
C ALA A 58 4.28 -16.71 -6.38
N LEU A 59 4.79 -16.76 -5.15
CA LEU A 59 6.16 -17.19 -4.86
C LEU A 59 6.42 -18.69 -5.21
N ASN A 60 5.38 -19.52 -5.17
CA ASN A 60 5.48 -20.94 -5.48
C ASN A 60 5.15 -21.28 -6.95
N ASP A 61 4.74 -20.29 -7.74
CA ASP A 61 4.42 -20.48 -9.15
C ASP A 61 5.69 -20.25 -10.00
N PRO A 62 6.25 -21.29 -10.65
CA PRO A 62 7.47 -21.17 -11.44
C PRO A 62 7.33 -20.28 -12.69
N GLU A 63 6.09 -20.02 -13.14
CA GLU A 63 5.84 -19.14 -14.28
C GLU A 63 5.75 -17.67 -13.89
N THR A 64 5.60 -17.38 -12.61
CA THR A 64 5.49 -16.02 -12.07
C THR A 64 6.85 -15.50 -11.63
N ILE A 65 7.15 -14.26 -12.00
CA ILE A 65 8.34 -13.53 -11.55
C ILE A 65 7.91 -12.53 -10.48
N THR A 66 8.38 -12.74 -9.28
CA THR A 66 7.96 -11.94 -8.12
C THR A 66 8.89 -10.76 -7.87
N VAL A 67 8.34 -9.57 -7.91
CA VAL A 67 9.05 -8.31 -7.66
C VAL A 67 8.48 -7.64 -6.43
N VAL A 68 9.31 -7.37 -5.43
CA VAL A 68 8.87 -6.70 -4.20
C VAL A 68 9.52 -5.34 -4.01
N GLN A 69 8.72 -4.37 -3.61
CA GLN A 69 9.16 -3.06 -3.13
C GLN A 69 8.89 -2.90 -1.64
N VAL A 70 9.78 -2.20 -0.94
CA VAL A 70 9.67 -1.97 0.49
C VAL A 70 9.63 -0.48 0.80
N ALA A 71 8.62 -0.05 1.56
CA ALA A 71 8.50 1.34 1.99
C ALA A 71 9.56 1.70 3.04
N PRO A 72 10.01 2.98 3.10
CA PRO A 72 11.01 3.45 4.06
C PRO A 72 10.64 3.14 5.52
N ALA A 73 9.39 3.37 5.93
CA ALA A 73 8.94 3.09 7.28
C ALA A 73 8.97 1.59 7.64
N VAL A 74 8.76 0.71 6.66
CA VAL A 74 8.87 -0.75 6.89
C VAL A 74 10.31 -1.14 7.18
N ARG A 75 11.29 -0.54 6.50
CA ARG A 75 12.72 -0.84 6.73
C ARG A 75 13.16 -0.60 8.16
N THR A 76 12.56 0.37 8.85
CA THR A 76 12.88 0.68 10.24
C THR A 76 12.08 -0.14 11.25
N ALA A 77 10.88 -0.59 10.91
CA ALA A 77 9.93 -1.21 11.84
C ALA A 77 9.79 -2.73 11.69
N TRP A 78 10.32 -3.35 10.62
CA TRP A 78 10.05 -4.76 10.31
C TRP A 78 10.50 -5.76 11.38
N GLY A 79 11.51 -5.39 12.16
CA GLY A 79 12.04 -6.23 13.23
C GLY A 79 11.29 -6.11 14.56
N GLU A 80 10.46 -5.08 14.74
CA GLU A 80 9.79 -4.80 16.04
C GLU A 80 8.84 -5.95 16.43
N ASP A 81 7.94 -6.35 15.54
CA ASP A 81 7.01 -7.45 15.78
C ASP A 81 7.71 -8.83 15.91
N LEU A 82 8.97 -8.92 15.47
CA LEU A 82 9.81 -10.12 15.59
C LEU A 82 10.71 -10.09 16.83
N GLY A 83 10.62 -9.05 17.65
CA GLY A 83 11.46 -8.86 18.85
C GLY A 83 12.94 -8.65 18.53
N MET A 84 13.29 -8.21 17.33
CA MET A 84 14.66 -7.99 16.90
C MET A 84 15.16 -6.61 17.32
N PRO A 85 16.37 -6.49 17.91
CA PRO A 85 17.00 -5.19 18.14
C PRO A 85 17.21 -4.41 16.83
N GLY A 86 17.13 -3.07 16.89
CA GLY A 86 17.22 -2.22 15.71
C GLY A 86 18.56 -2.30 14.96
N ASP A 87 19.65 -2.56 15.67
CA ASP A 87 20.99 -2.81 15.10
C ASP A 87 21.07 -4.16 14.37
N VAL A 88 20.17 -5.08 14.69
CA VAL A 88 20.03 -6.40 14.05
C VAL A 88 19.08 -6.33 12.87
N ALA A 89 17.97 -5.61 12.98
CA ALA A 89 16.94 -5.47 11.95
C ALA A 89 17.33 -4.46 10.85
N THR A 90 18.48 -4.64 10.23
CA THR A 90 19.01 -3.73 9.21
C THR A 90 18.33 -3.90 7.84
N GLU A 91 18.44 -2.88 6.98
CA GLU A 91 17.94 -2.93 5.59
C GLU A 91 18.56 -4.08 4.78
N LYS A 92 19.85 -4.34 4.97
CA LYS A 92 20.55 -5.44 4.29
C LYS A 92 20.00 -6.79 4.70
N ARG A 93 19.67 -6.96 5.98
CA ARG A 93 19.01 -8.19 6.46
C ARG A 93 17.60 -8.32 5.91
N LEU A 94 16.84 -7.24 5.89
CA LEU A 94 15.51 -7.24 5.27
C LEU A 94 15.57 -7.70 3.82
N ALA A 95 16.48 -7.15 3.02
CA ALA A 95 16.68 -7.56 1.63
C ALA A 95 17.10 -9.05 1.52
N SER A 96 17.93 -9.52 2.45
CA SER A 96 18.33 -10.93 2.52
C SER A 96 17.15 -11.84 2.88
N VAL A 97 16.33 -11.45 3.85
CA VAL A 97 15.12 -12.18 4.25
C VAL A 97 14.14 -12.28 3.08
N LEU A 98 13.90 -11.19 2.37
CA LEU A 98 12.99 -11.19 1.21
C LEU A 98 13.47 -12.13 0.08
N ARG A 99 14.78 -12.14 -0.20
CA ARG A 99 15.36 -13.08 -1.16
C ARG A 99 15.27 -14.52 -0.67
N HIS A 100 15.46 -14.75 0.63
CA HIS A 100 15.34 -16.08 1.22
C HIS A 100 13.91 -16.61 1.22
N ILE A 101 12.93 -15.72 1.35
CA ILE A 101 11.48 -16.02 1.19
C ILE A 101 11.17 -16.50 -0.23
N GLY A 102 11.96 -16.09 -1.24
CA GLY A 102 11.82 -16.51 -2.62
C GLY A 102 11.47 -15.39 -3.61
N PHE A 103 11.50 -14.10 -3.20
CA PHE A 103 11.33 -13.01 -4.15
C PHE A 103 12.49 -12.94 -5.14
N ASP A 104 12.20 -12.92 -6.43
CA ASP A 104 13.20 -12.84 -7.51
C ASP A 104 13.91 -11.50 -7.50
N TYR A 105 13.17 -10.41 -7.31
CA TYR A 105 13.70 -9.04 -7.29
C TYR A 105 13.21 -8.28 -6.07
N VAL A 106 14.14 -7.63 -5.38
CA VAL A 106 13.88 -6.82 -4.19
C VAL A 106 14.35 -5.41 -4.43
N PHE A 107 13.45 -4.45 -4.32
CA PHE A 107 13.70 -3.03 -4.56
C PHE A 107 13.25 -2.16 -3.40
N ASP A 108 13.71 -0.91 -3.43
CA ASP A 108 13.35 0.15 -2.51
C ASP A 108 12.33 1.09 -3.15
N THR A 109 11.27 1.43 -2.43
CA THR A 109 10.28 2.41 -2.88
C THR A 109 10.87 3.83 -3.01
N ASN A 110 12.05 4.12 -2.43
CA ASN A 110 12.70 5.43 -2.59
C ASN A 110 12.96 5.78 -4.06
N PHE A 111 13.31 4.81 -4.89
CA PHE A 111 13.46 5.04 -6.33
C PHE A 111 12.21 5.69 -6.96
N SER A 112 11.05 5.17 -6.63
CA SER A 112 9.79 5.71 -7.15
C SER A 112 9.32 6.96 -6.40
N ALA A 113 9.80 7.16 -5.16
CA ALA A 113 9.59 8.42 -4.44
C ALA A 113 10.33 9.58 -5.13
N ASP A 114 11.55 9.34 -5.62
CA ASP A 114 12.29 10.32 -6.41
C ASP A 114 11.56 10.67 -7.72
N LEU A 115 10.99 9.67 -8.40
CA LEU A 115 10.14 9.90 -9.58
C LEU A 115 8.91 10.73 -9.22
N THR A 116 8.25 10.45 -8.10
CA THR A 116 7.10 11.23 -7.65
C THR A 116 7.47 12.67 -7.36
N ILE A 117 8.63 12.93 -6.73
CA ILE A 117 9.13 14.29 -6.48
C ILE A 117 9.37 15.03 -7.79
N MET A 118 9.91 14.36 -8.80
CA MET A 118 10.15 14.97 -10.12
C MET A 118 8.83 15.35 -10.80
N GLU A 119 7.86 14.48 -10.81
CA GLU A 119 6.54 14.72 -11.42
C GLU A 119 5.76 15.81 -10.67
N GLU A 120 5.66 15.71 -9.34
CA GLU A 120 5.00 16.74 -8.51
C GLU A 120 5.71 18.08 -8.59
N GLY A 121 7.03 18.09 -8.63
CA GLY A 121 7.82 19.32 -8.78
C GLY A 121 7.57 20.01 -10.13
N ASN A 122 7.51 19.26 -11.21
CA ASN A 122 7.17 19.79 -12.52
C ASN A 122 5.72 20.33 -12.55
N GLU A 123 4.76 19.57 -12.03
CA GLU A 123 3.37 20.03 -11.90
C GLU A 123 3.27 21.30 -11.08
N PHE A 124 3.98 21.41 -9.95
CA PHE A 124 3.99 22.60 -9.13
C PHE A 124 4.53 23.82 -9.86
N ILE A 125 5.64 23.68 -10.60
CA ILE A 125 6.21 24.76 -11.42
C ILE A 125 5.24 25.21 -12.50
N GLU A 126 4.54 24.28 -13.15
CA GLU A 126 3.51 24.60 -14.14
C GLU A 126 2.34 25.37 -13.54
N ARG A 127 1.85 24.93 -12.37
CA ARG A 127 0.79 25.64 -11.63
C ARG A 127 1.21 27.05 -11.21
N LEU A 128 2.47 27.26 -10.82
CA LEU A 128 3.01 28.59 -10.47
C LEU A 128 3.08 29.53 -11.68
N LYS A 129 3.38 29.02 -12.87
CA LYS A 129 3.43 29.78 -14.11
C LYS A 129 2.04 30.13 -14.66
N ASN A 130 1.02 29.42 -14.25
CA ASN A 130 -0.34 29.67 -14.69
C ASN A 130 -0.88 30.97 -14.05
N PRO A 131 -1.45 31.90 -14.83
CA PRO A 131 -2.10 33.09 -14.29
C PRO A 131 -3.30 32.78 -13.39
N ASP A 132 -4.03 31.72 -13.67
CA ASP A 132 -5.08 31.18 -12.79
C ASP A 132 -4.45 30.28 -11.71
N LYS A 133 -4.27 30.84 -10.52
CA LYS A 133 -3.74 30.14 -9.36
C LYS A 133 -4.81 29.46 -8.52
N SER A 134 -5.97 29.17 -9.07
CA SER A 134 -7.10 28.53 -8.35
C SER A 134 -6.72 27.16 -7.76
N ARG A 135 -5.71 26.47 -8.35
CA ARG A 135 -5.18 25.18 -7.90
C ARG A 135 -4.04 25.27 -6.87
N LEU A 136 -3.84 26.45 -6.28
CA LEU A 136 -2.89 26.65 -5.19
C LEU A 136 -3.64 26.91 -3.88
N PRO A 137 -3.11 26.43 -2.73
CA PRO A 137 -1.93 25.60 -2.58
C PRO A 137 -2.08 24.24 -3.25
N MET A 138 -0.96 23.65 -3.74
CA MET A 138 -0.95 22.28 -4.23
C MET A 138 -0.73 21.33 -3.05
N PHE A 139 -1.55 20.28 -2.97
CA PHE A 139 -1.40 19.21 -1.99
C PHE A 139 -0.87 17.95 -2.66
N THR A 140 0.06 17.26 -2.00
CA THR A 140 0.58 15.98 -2.49
C THR A 140 -0.48 14.86 -2.41
N SER A 141 -0.39 13.86 -3.29
CA SER A 141 -1.38 12.78 -3.44
C SER A 141 -0.83 11.40 -3.09
N CYS A 142 0.37 11.32 -2.52
CA CYS A 142 1.03 10.05 -2.23
C CYS A 142 0.34 9.21 -1.13
N CYS A 143 -0.50 9.83 -0.29
CA CYS A 143 -1.27 9.13 0.74
C CYS A 143 -2.72 8.91 0.30
N PRO A 144 -3.15 7.68 -0.02
CA PRO A 144 -4.52 7.40 -0.47
C PRO A 144 -5.57 7.66 0.62
N GLY A 145 -5.20 7.54 1.89
CA GLY A 145 -6.08 7.92 3.01
C GLY A 145 -6.37 9.43 3.03
N TRP A 146 -5.35 10.24 2.81
CA TRP A 146 -5.48 11.69 2.65
C TRP A 146 -6.36 12.06 1.45
N VAL A 147 -6.10 11.47 0.29
CA VAL A 147 -6.89 11.71 -0.93
C VAL A 147 -8.37 11.38 -0.71
N ARG A 148 -8.68 10.24 -0.07
CA ARG A 148 -10.06 9.87 0.27
C ARG A 148 -10.68 10.85 1.27
N PHE A 149 -9.93 11.27 2.27
CA PHE A 149 -10.40 12.26 3.25
C PHE A 149 -10.75 13.59 2.59
N VAL A 150 -9.87 14.13 1.73
CA VAL A 150 -10.15 15.35 0.98
C VAL A 150 -11.40 15.18 0.12
N LYS A 151 -11.51 14.10 -0.63
CA LYS A 151 -12.66 13.86 -1.52
C LYS A 151 -13.99 13.80 -0.77
N SER A 152 -13.98 13.30 0.48
CA SER A 152 -15.22 13.16 1.25
C SER A 152 -15.55 14.36 2.12
N GLN A 153 -14.55 15.02 2.71
CA GLN A 153 -14.76 16.10 3.68
C GLN A 153 -14.52 17.51 3.14
N TYR A 154 -13.69 17.62 2.10
CA TYR A 154 -13.28 18.90 1.52
C TYR A 154 -13.25 18.81 -0.01
N PRO A 155 -14.39 18.52 -0.66
CA PRO A 155 -14.46 18.32 -2.10
C PRO A 155 -14.00 19.54 -2.91
N GLU A 156 -14.08 20.72 -2.34
CA GLU A 156 -13.59 21.99 -2.93
C GLU A 156 -12.08 22.02 -3.14
N PHE A 157 -11.32 21.19 -2.43
CA PHE A 157 -9.86 21.10 -2.56
C PHE A 157 -9.39 19.93 -3.45
N VAL A 158 -10.29 19.20 -4.11
CA VAL A 158 -9.91 18.08 -4.97
C VAL A 158 -9.01 18.52 -6.11
N ASP A 159 -9.27 19.67 -6.72
CA ASP A 159 -8.46 20.24 -7.79
C ASP A 159 -7.09 20.76 -7.32
N ASN A 160 -6.91 20.91 -6.02
CA ASN A 160 -5.63 21.27 -5.42
C ASN A 160 -4.71 20.06 -5.20
N LEU A 161 -5.24 18.83 -5.25
CA LEU A 161 -4.41 17.62 -5.17
C LEU A 161 -3.48 17.52 -6.39
N SER A 162 -2.29 16.99 -6.17
CA SER A 162 -1.39 16.60 -7.27
C SER A 162 -2.02 15.48 -8.10
N THR A 163 -1.80 15.53 -9.40
CA THR A 163 -2.22 14.48 -10.34
C THR A 163 -1.25 13.29 -10.39
N ALA A 164 -0.08 13.41 -9.74
CA ALA A 164 0.91 12.36 -9.71
C ALA A 164 0.42 11.14 -8.92
N LYS A 165 0.76 9.95 -9.42
CA LYS A 165 0.54 8.70 -8.70
C LYS A 165 1.46 8.61 -7.47
N SER A 166 1.06 7.82 -6.49
CA SER A 166 1.92 7.56 -5.33
C SER A 166 3.19 6.80 -5.73
N PRO A 167 4.27 6.88 -4.93
CA PRO A 167 5.48 6.09 -5.15
C PRO A 167 5.22 4.59 -5.32
N GLN A 168 4.27 4.02 -4.56
CA GLN A 168 3.86 2.63 -4.72
C GLN A 168 3.38 2.33 -6.14
N GLN A 169 2.50 3.15 -6.68
CA GLN A 169 1.89 2.93 -7.99
C GLN A 169 2.86 3.28 -9.13
N MET A 170 3.68 4.32 -8.96
CA MET A 170 4.74 4.62 -9.92
C MET A 170 5.74 3.47 -10.05
N PHE A 171 6.12 2.87 -8.91
CA PHE A 171 7.00 1.70 -8.92
C PHE A 171 6.38 0.54 -9.71
N GLY A 172 5.13 0.18 -9.42
CA GLY A 172 4.44 -0.91 -10.10
C GLY A 172 4.37 -0.69 -11.62
N ALA A 173 3.99 0.52 -12.04
CA ALA A 173 3.94 0.88 -13.46
C ALA A 173 5.33 0.77 -14.13
N VAL A 174 6.39 1.28 -13.47
CA VAL A 174 7.77 1.22 -14.00
C VAL A 174 8.28 -0.22 -14.08
N VAL A 175 7.95 -1.05 -13.08
CA VAL A 175 8.34 -2.47 -13.08
C VAL A 175 7.72 -3.22 -14.25
N LYS A 176 6.41 -3.09 -14.45
CA LYS A 176 5.69 -3.78 -15.54
C LYS A 176 5.92 -3.14 -16.93
N SER A 177 6.65 -2.05 -17.02
CA SER A 177 6.98 -1.39 -18.30
C SER A 177 8.49 -1.34 -18.54
N TYR A 178 9.19 -0.38 -17.96
CA TYR A 178 10.61 -0.14 -18.19
C TYR A 178 11.50 -1.28 -17.70
N PHE A 179 11.30 -1.75 -16.46
CA PHE A 179 12.13 -2.83 -15.90
C PHE A 179 11.91 -4.15 -16.65
N ALA A 180 10.66 -4.51 -16.94
CA ALA A 180 10.33 -5.70 -17.71
C ALA A 180 11.05 -5.72 -19.07
N LYS A 181 11.00 -4.59 -19.79
CA LYS A 181 11.71 -4.43 -21.07
C LYS A 181 13.23 -4.51 -20.92
N LYS A 182 13.80 -3.90 -19.87
CA LYS A 182 15.24 -3.89 -19.62
C LYS A 182 15.79 -5.26 -19.23
N ALA A 183 15.00 -6.05 -18.50
CA ALA A 183 15.36 -7.37 -18.02
C ALA A 183 14.97 -8.50 -18.99
N ASP A 184 14.35 -8.16 -20.13
CA ASP A 184 13.81 -9.11 -21.11
C ASP A 184 12.80 -10.09 -20.50
N ILE A 185 11.90 -9.55 -19.68
CA ILE A 185 10.85 -10.26 -18.97
C ILE A 185 9.50 -9.92 -19.58
N ASP A 186 8.64 -10.93 -19.80
CA ASP A 186 7.24 -10.68 -20.15
C ASP A 186 6.51 -10.01 -18.98
N PRO A 187 6.00 -8.77 -19.15
CA PRO A 187 5.30 -8.06 -18.08
C PRO A 187 4.09 -8.81 -17.50
N SER A 188 3.45 -9.66 -18.28
CA SER A 188 2.30 -10.47 -17.85
C SER A 188 2.66 -11.52 -16.81
N ARG A 189 3.93 -11.90 -16.74
CA ARG A 189 4.47 -12.84 -15.74
C ARG A 189 4.89 -12.17 -14.44
N ILE A 190 4.92 -10.84 -14.39
CA ILE A 190 5.36 -10.10 -13.21
C ILE A 190 4.23 -9.99 -12.20
N CYS A 191 4.48 -10.50 -10.99
CA CYS A 191 3.70 -10.22 -9.80
C CYS A 191 4.40 -9.13 -8.98
N SER A 192 3.85 -7.92 -9.01
CA SER A 192 4.37 -6.77 -8.25
C SER A 192 3.76 -6.74 -6.85
N VAL A 193 4.60 -6.93 -5.84
CA VAL A 193 4.21 -6.92 -4.43
C VAL A 193 4.78 -5.68 -3.76
N SER A 194 4.00 -5.02 -2.91
CA SER A 194 4.51 -3.92 -2.09
C SER A 194 4.33 -4.20 -0.61
N ILE A 195 5.33 -3.86 0.20
CA ILE A 195 5.27 -3.93 1.66
C ILE A 195 5.19 -2.51 2.20
N MET A 196 4.02 -2.17 2.78
CA MET A 196 3.64 -0.81 3.14
C MET A 196 3.15 -0.71 4.60
N PRO A 197 3.39 0.40 5.29
CA PRO A 197 2.95 0.57 6.67
C PRO A 197 1.47 0.97 6.80
N CYS A 198 0.70 0.91 5.72
CA CYS A 198 -0.61 1.53 5.62
C CYS A 198 -1.62 0.62 4.92
N THR A 199 -2.79 0.42 5.55
CA THR A 199 -3.89 -0.36 4.95
C THR A 199 -4.55 0.35 3.77
N ALA A 200 -4.50 1.70 3.70
CA ALA A 200 -5.04 2.46 2.59
C ALA A 200 -4.32 2.15 1.25
N LYS A 201 -3.07 1.71 1.31
CA LYS A 201 -2.30 1.28 0.13
C LYS A 201 -2.89 0.03 -0.55
N LYS A 202 -3.56 -0.85 0.22
CA LYS A 202 -4.33 -1.97 -0.34
C LYS A 202 -5.53 -1.49 -1.16
N ALA A 203 -6.23 -0.48 -0.65
CA ALA A 203 -7.37 0.11 -1.36
C ALA A 203 -6.91 0.84 -2.63
N GLU A 204 -5.78 1.56 -2.56
CA GLU A 204 -5.20 2.25 -3.72
C GLU A 204 -4.85 1.28 -4.85
N ALA A 205 -4.19 0.17 -4.53
CA ALA A 205 -3.80 -0.84 -5.53
C ALA A 205 -5.00 -1.48 -6.24
N ALA A 206 -6.19 -1.41 -5.63
CA ALA A 206 -7.41 -1.98 -6.19
C ALA A 206 -8.22 -1.00 -7.08
N TYR A 207 -7.78 0.25 -7.25
CA TYR A 207 -8.49 1.20 -8.11
C TYR A 207 -8.26 0.89 -9.59
N ASP A 208 -9.31 0.97 -10.40
CA ASP A 208 -9.27 0.65 -11.84
C ASP A 208 -8.26 1.50 -12.62
N ASN A 209 -8.04 2.74 -12.20
CA ASN A 209 -7.08 3.65 -12.82
C ASN A 209 -5.61 3.40 -12.41
N MET A 210 -5.34 2.38 -11.60
CA MET A 210 -3.99 1.95 -11.21
C MET A 210 -3.48 0.78 -12.07
N SER A 211 -3.64 0.90 -13.38
CA SER A 211 -3.30 -0.09 -14.41
C SER A 211 -2.60 0.55 -15.61
N SER A 212 -1.67 1.49 -15.36
CA SER A 212 -1.01 2.29 -16.41
C SER A 212 -0.08 1.50 -17.30
N ALA A 213 0.50 0.41 -16.80
CA ALA A 213 1.36 -0.45 -17.60
C ALA A 213 0.60 -1.29 -18.64
N GLY A 214 -0.72 -1.42 -18.52
CA GLY A 214 -1.55 -2.18 -19.45
C GLY A 214 -1.56 -3.70 -19.25
N TYR A 215 -0.97 -4.18 -18.18
CA TYR A 215 -0.86 -5.60 -17.82
C TYR A 215 -1.57 -5.90 -16.49
N GLY A 216 -2.85 -5.57 -16.39
CA GLY A 216 -3.61 -5.63 -15.15
C GLY A 216 -3.23 -4.52 -14.18
N GLN A 217 -3.39 -4.74 -12.88
CA GLN A 217 -3.01 -3.77 -11.86
C GLN A 217 -1.49 -3.54 -11.85
N ASP A 218 -1.06 -2.30 -11.67
CA ASP A 218 0.38 -1.97 -11.58
C ASP A 218 1.02 -2.61 -10.34
N VAL A 219 0.27 -2.71 -9.24
CA VAL A 219 0.65 -3.45 -8.02
C VAL A 219 -0.39 -4.52 -7.74
N ASP A 220 0.02 -5.79 -7.75
CA ASP A 220 -0.89 -6.92 -7.62
C ASP A 220 -1.30 -7.18 -6.17
N TYR A 221 -0.32 -7.11 -5.23
CA TYR A 221 -0.58 -7.36 -3.81
C TYR A 221 0.14 -6.35 -2.93
N VAL A 222 -0.51 -6.02 -1.82
CA VAL A 222 0.06 -5.13 -0.79
C VAL A 222 0.05 -5.86 0.55
N LEU A 223 1.22 -6.07 1.14
CA LEU A 223 1.39 -6.55 2.49
C LEU A 223 1.59 -5.38 3.45
N THR A 224 0.89 -5.37 4.55
CA THR A 224 1.20 -4.46 5.66
C THR A 224 2.44 -4.93 6.42
N THR A 225 3.07 -4.06 7.23
CA THR A 225 4.20 -4.44 8.09
C THR A 225 3.84 -5.65 8.96
N ARG A 226 2.62 -5.70 9.50
CA ARG A 226 2.14 -6.83 10.31
C ARG A 226 1.97 -8.12 9.53
N GLU A 227 1.45 -8.04 8.30
CA GLU A 227 1.36 -9.21 7.43
C GLU A 227 2.76 -9.73 7.08
N PHE A 228 3.69 -8.83 6.80
CA PHE A 228 5.07 -9.20 6.54
C PHE A 228 5.72 -9.88 7.77
N ALA A 229 5.54 -9.36 8.96
CA ALA A 229 6.03 -9.98 10.18
C ALA A 229 5.41 -11.38 10.39
N ARG A 230 4.10 -11.55 10.14
CA ARG A 230 3.44 -12.87 10.17
C ARG A 230 4.01 -13.84 9.14
N LEU A 231 4.24 -13.37 7.91
CA LEU A 231 4.85 -14.16 6.83
C LEU A 231 6.24 -14.65 7.24
N VAL A 232 7.09 -13.77 7.73
CA VAL A 232 8.45 -14.11 8.19
C VAL A 232 8.39 -15.11 9.36
N SER A 233 7.54 -14.86 10.35
CA SER A 233 7.37 -15.77 11.49
C SER A 233 6.93 -17.16 11.06
N CYS A 234 5.96 -17.23 10.14
CA CYS A 234 5.47 -18.51 9.63
C CYS A 234 6.59 -19.33 8.95
N LEU A 235 7.38 -18.69 8.11
CA LEU A 235 8.47 -19.36 7.38
C LEU A 235 9.64 -19.75 8.27
N LEU A 236 9.96 -18.95 9.30
CA LEU A 236 11.02 -19.29 10.26
C LEU A 236 10.66 -20.47 11.16
N TYR A 237 9.37 -20.63 11.52
CA TYR A 237 8.91 -21.77 12.35
C TYR A 237 8.74 -23.06 11.53
N THR A 238 8.65 -22.98 10.21
CA THR A 238 8.46 -24.15 9.34
C THR A 238 9.76 -24.64 8.70
N SER A 239 10.86 -23.89 8.83
CA SER A 239 12.17 -24.38 8.38
C SER A 239 12.68 -25.41 9.38
N PRO A 240 12.94 -26.67 8.98
CA PRO A 240 13.61 -27.62 9.85
C PRO A 240 15.00 -27.10 10.17
N SER A 241 15.31 -27.05 11.47
CA SER A 241 16.63 -26.73 12.03
C SER A 241 17.71 -27.71 11.57
#